data_8b39f2d3deaefe6ab76af7c2e855c294
#
_entry.id   8b39f2d3deaefe6ab76af7c2e855c294
#
_cell.length_a   1.000
_cell.length_b   1.000
_cell.length_c   1.000
_cell.angle_alpha   90.00
_cell.angle_beta   90.00
_cell.angle_gamma   90.00
#
_symmetry.space_group_name_H-M   'P 1'
#
loop_
_entity.id
_entity.type
_entity.pdbx_description
1 polymer ?
#
loop_
_entity_poly.entity_id
_entity_poly.type
_entity_poly.pdbx_seq_one_letter_code
_entity_poly.pdbx_strand_id
1 'polypeptide(L)'
;MKKKVYYWSPFLSPIATCKAVINSAFSIEKFGNNHESYILNFFNEFSLFRNEIKKKNIKIINFYKFNFFRHLPYEGKIRSRISFIILFIFGIFPLFKKLKTNKPEYLIIHLISSLPLILLILFKFETKFILRISGFPKLNFFRKILWKKALKNIHYVTCPTENTLNYIKQSKLVDESKLRLLYDPIITFKEVIEKKKELVNFENYYLSAGRLTKQKNFLFLCKAVKEIIKKDSNKKFLIAGNGEEKGKILKFIKNNKLENNILLIGYVDNIFSYLNKAKGFILTSLWEDPGFVLIEAGICRTPVLSSDAWPGPIEIIKDKYNGYIYKSNDIKDFLKNFNIFDDKREKNQIILNH
;
A
#
# COMPACT_ATOMS: atom_id res chain seq x y z
N MET A 1 -7.19 15.38 -30.71
CA MET A 1 -6.06 14.97 -29.85
C MET A 1 -6.57 14.33 -28.57
N LYS A 2 -5.97 13.22 -28.11
CA LYS A 2 -6.31 12.65 -26.81
C LYS A 2 -5.92 13.61 -25.69
N LYS A 3 -6.73 13.68 -24.67
CA LYS A 3 -6.50 14.51 -23.48
C LYS A 3 -5.48 13.86 -22.57
N LYS A 4 -4.51 14.60 -22.05
CA LYS A 4 -3.40 14.07 -21.25
C LYS A 4 -3.76 13.99 -19.79
N VAL A 5 -3.49 12.84 -19.16
CA VAL A 5 -3.62 12.60 -17.72
C VAL A 5 -2.23 12.34 -17.16
N TYR A 6 -1.79 13.17 -16.23
CA TYR A 6 -0.49 13.05 -15.59
C TYR A 6 -0.62 12.46 -14.20
N TYR A 7 0.27 11.52 -13.86
CA TYR A 7 0.38 10.90 -12.54
C TYR A 7 1.64 11.41 -11.83
N TRP A 8 1.43 12.09 -10.71
CA TRP A 8 2.48 12.52 -9.80
C TRP A 8 2.54 11.58 -8.60
N SER A 9 3.55 10.74 -8.54
CA SER A 9 3.73 9.76 -7.47
C SER A 9 5.22 9.46 -7.23
N PRO A 10 6.08 10.43 -6.96
CA PRO A 10 7.48 10.16 -6.68
C PRO A 10 7.62 9.38 -5.36
N PHE A 11 8.56 8.42 -5.32
CA PHE A 11 8.83 7.60 -4.15
C PHE A 11 10.32 7.31 -3.99
N LEU A 12 10.77 7.15 -2.74
CA LEU A 12 12.16 6.81 -2.42
C LEU A 12 12.39 5.30 -2.32
N SER A 13 11.36 4.55 -1.92
CA SER A 13 11.37 3.09 -1.88
C SER A 13 10.08 2.53 -2.49
N PRO A 14 10.13 1.37 -3.17
CA PRO A 14 8.94 0.75 -3.73
C PRO A 14 7.89 0.45 -2.65
N ILE A 15 6.67 0.87 -2.91
CA ILE A 15 5.51 0.63 -2.05
C ILE A 15 4.32 0.19 -2.91
N ALA A 16 3.33 -0.41 -2.28
CA ALA A 16 2.13 -0.91 -2.97
C ALA A 16 1.40 0.15 -3.81
N THR A 17 1.46 1.43 -3.40
CA THR A 17 0.92 2.57 -4.16
C THR A 17 1.51 2.67 -5.58
N CYS A 18 2.76 2.23 -5.82
CA CYS A 18 3.35 2.26 -7.16
C CYS A 18 2.57 1.37 -8.13
N LYS A 19 2.15 0.18 -7.70
CA LYS A 19 1.30 -0.72 -8.50
C LYS A 19 -0.08 -0.11 -8.72
N ALA A 20 -0.67 0.51 -7.71
CA ALA A 20 -1.96 1.20 -7.85
C ALA A 20 -1.88 2.33 -8.90
N VAL A 21 -0.80 3.11 -8.92
CA VAL A 21 -0.55 4.15 -9.94
C VAL A 21 -0.45 3.55 -11.34
N ILE A 22 0.37 2.50 -11.52
CA ILE A 22 0.57 1.84 -12.81
C ILE A 22 -0.75 1.25 -13.32
N ASN A 23 -1.52 0.58 -12.45
CA ASN A 23 -2.79 0.00 -12.84
C ASN A 23 -3.86 1.07 -13.12
N SER A 24 -3.87 2.17 -12.36
CA SER A 24 -4.75 3.31 -12.64
C SER A 24 -4.43 3.95 -14.00
N ALA A 25 -3.13 4.17 -14.29
CA ALA A 25 -2.70 4.67 -15.59
C ALA A 25 -3.08 3.70 -16.74
N PHE A 26 -2.90 2.40 -16.53
CA PHE A 26 -3.33 1.38 -17.48
C PHE A 26 -4.85 1.37 -17.71
N SER A 27 -5.63 1.57 -16.66
CA SER A 27 -7.09 1.65 -16.78
C SER A 27 -7.51 2.84 -17.65
N ILE A 28 -6.84 3.98 -17.53
CA ILE A 28 -7.07 5.15 -18.40
C ILE A 28 -6.72 4.82 -19.87
N GLU A 29 -5.57 4.16 -20.11
CA GLU A 29 -5.20 3.77 -21.48
C GLU A 29 -6.18 2.78 -22.11
N LYS A 30 -6.70 1.84 -21.31
CA LYS A 30 -7.56 0.76 -21.79
C LYS A 30 -9.02 1.17 -21.95
N PHE A 31 -9.54 1.98 -21.04
CA PHE A 31 -10.96 2.29 -20.95
C PHE A 31 -11.29 3.78 -21.13
N GLY A 32 -10.29 4.64 -21.11
CA GLY A 32 -10.47 6.08 -21.26
C GLY A 32 -10.49 6.51 -22.73
N ASN A 33 -11.62 6.36 -23.40
CA ASN A 33 -11.79 6.52 -24.86
C ASN A 33 -11.09 7.74 -25.49
N ASN A 34 -10.90 8.82 -24.73
CA ASN A 34 -10.31 10.05 -25.26
C ASN A 34 -9.14 10.57 -24.39
N HIS A 35 -8.55 9.72 -23.57
CA HIS A 35 -7.45 10.08 -22.68
C HIS A 35 -6.20 9.23 -22.96
N GLU A 36 -5.05 9.79 -22.64
CA GLU A 36 -3.77 9.09 -22.59
C GLU A 36 -3.04 9.39 -21.28
N SER A 37 -2.42 8.38 -20.69
CA SER A 37 -1.80 8.47 -19.38
C SER A 37 -0.28 8.60 -19.45
N TYR A 38 0.27 9.42 -18.56
CA TYR A 38 1.70 9.66 -18.42
C TYR A 38 2.09 9.57 -16.96
N ILE A 39 3.06 8.73 -16.63
CA ILE A 39 3.69 8.73 -15.31
C ILE A 39 4.83 9.73 -15.33
N LEU A 40 4.79 10.70 -14.41
CA LEU A 40 5.87 11.67 -14.21
C LEU A 40 6.96 10.99 -13.36
N ASN A 41 8.05 10.60 -14.01
CA ASN A 41 9.18 9.91 -13.40
C ASN A 41 10.24 10.95 -13.05
N PHE A 42 10.39 11.25 -11.79
CA PHE A 42 11.16 12.39 -11.35
C PHE A 42 12.67 12.09 -11.31
N PHE A 43 13.07 10.95 -10.72
CA PHE A 43 14.48 10.55 -10.60
C PHE A 43 14.76 9.14 -11.09
N ASN A 44 13.99 8.66 -12.02
CA ASN A 44 14.05 7.27 -12.49
C ASN A 44 13.56 6.23 -11.43
N GLU A 45 12.70 6.65 -10.50
CA GLU A 45 12.14 5.81 -9.44
C GLU A 45 11.29 4.66 -10.01
N PHE A 46 10.61 4.87 -11.13
CA PHE A 46 9.82 3.83 -11.82
C PHE A 46 10.67 2.86 -12.67
N SER A 47 12.01 2.96 -12.63
CA SER A 47 12.89 2.06 -13.40
C SER A 47 12.69 0.56 -13.07
N LEU A 48 12.36 0.24 -11.81
CA LEU A 48 12.06 -1.12 -11.37
C LEU A 48 10.81 -1.71 -12.03
N PHE A 49 9.89 -0.86 -12.46
CA PHE A 49 8.63 -1.24 -13.09
C PHE A 49 8.64 -1.05 -14.61
N ARG A 50 9.81 -0.76 -15.23
CA ARG A 50 9.93 -0.42 -16.65
C ARG A 50 9.29 -1.47 -17.57
N ASN A 51 9.53 -2.74 -17.30
CA ASN A 51 8.99 -3.84 -18.13
C ASN A 51 7.47 -3.90 -18.02
N GLU A 52 6.91 -3.75 -16.82
CA GLU A 52 5.46 -3.74 -16.59
C GLU A 52 4.80 -2.52 -17.26
N ILE A 53 5.39 -1.35 -17.11
CA ILE A 53 4.90 -0.10 -17.71
C ILE A 53 4.92 -0.19 -19.25
N LYS A 54 6.00 -0.75 -19.82
CA LYS A 54 6.12 -0.98 -21.27
C LYS A 54 5.07 -1.99 -21.76
N LYS A 55 4.89 -3.11 -21.06
CA LYS A 55 3.87 -4.13 -21.38
C LYS A 55 2.45 -3.56 -21.36
N LYS A 56 2.18 -2.61 -20.47
CA LYS A 56 0.89 -1.91 -20.34
C LYS A 56 0.76 -0.68 -21.25
N ASN A 57 1.75 -0.41 -22.09
CA ASN A 57 1.78 0.71 -23.05
C ASN A 57 1.60 2.10 -22.41
N ILE A 58 2.02 2.25 -21.13
CA ILE A 58 1.95 3.50 -20.38
C ILE A 58 3.16 4.37 -20.75
N LYS A 59 2.93 5.66 -20.97
CA LYS A 59 3.98 6.62 -21.28
C LYS A 59 4.65 7.16 -20.03
N ILE A 60 5.97 7.37 -20.09
CA ILE A 60 6.78 7.96 -19.01
C ILE A 60 7.36 9.30 -19.45
N ILE A 61 7.24 10.31 -18.59
CA ILE A 61 7.94 11.58 -18.74
C ILE A 61 9.04 11.64 -17.69
N ASN A 62 10.29 11.53 -18.13
CA ASN A 62 11.45 11.70 -17.26
C ASN A 62 11.78 13.17 -17.08
N PHE A 63 11.91 13.64 -15.85
CA PHE A 63 12.36 15.01 -15.55
C PHE A 63 13.87 15.12 -15.57
N TYR A 64 14.56 14.13 -15.00
CA TYR A 64 16.01 14.05 -14.95
C TYR A 64 16.52 12.75 -15.56
N LYS A 65 17.67 12.82 -16.23
CA LYS A 65 18.36 11.65 -16.79
C LYS A 65 19.25 10.95 -15.74
N PHE A 66 19.51 11.61 -14.61
CA PHE A 66 20.48 11.14 -13.61
C PHE A 66 19.83 10.26 -12.55
N ASN A 67 20.54 9.19 -12.18
CA ASN A 67 20.15 8.29 -11.07
C ASN A 67 20.56 8.83 -9.68
N PHE A 68 20.98 10.09 -9.56
CA PHE A 68 21.48 10.69 -8.33
C PHE A 68 20.55 10.46 -7.14
N PHE A 69 19.25 10.59 -7.36
CA PHE A 69 18.26 10.47 -6.30
C PHE A 69 18.04 9.03 -5.80
N ARG A 70 18.58 8.03 -6.49
CA ARG A 70 18.54 6.63 -6.05
C ARG A 70 19.36 6.40 -4.78
N HIS A 71 20.30 7.29 -4.49
CA HIS A 71 21.16 7.25 -3.31
C HIS A 71 20.63 8.10 -2.15
N LEU A 72 19.48 8.78 -2.32
CA LEU A 72 18.90 9.54 -1.23
C LEU A 72 18.46 8.61 -0.10
N PRO A 73 18.85 8.92 1.14
CA PRO A 73 18.49 8.11 2.28
C PRO A 73 16.97 8.15 2.51
N TYR A 74 16.35 6.98 2.61
CA TYR A 74 14.92 6.85 2.85
C TYR A 74 14.61 6.22 4.23
N GLU A 75 15.61 5.69 4.91
CA GLU A 75 15.49 5.12 6.25
C GLU A 75 15.74 6.17 7.33
N GLY A 76 14.92 6.14 8.38
CA GLY A 76 15.02 7.06 9.51
C GLY A 76 14.27 8.40 9.33
N LYS A 77 13.78 8.95 10.45
CA LYS A 77 12.91 10.15 10.44
C LYS A 77 13.58 11.42 9.93
N ILE A 78 14.86 11.64 10.24
CA ILE A 78 15.58 12.85 9.86
C ILE A 78 16.07 12.75 8.41
N ARG A 79 16.72 11.63 8.06
CA ARG A 79 17.28 11.41 6.73
C ARG A 79 16.21 11.45 5.63
N SER A 80 15.05 10.84 5.86
CA SER A 80 13.93 10.90 4.91
C SER A 80 13.39 12.33 4.72
N ARG A 81 13.40 13.18 5.76
CA ARG A 81 12.97 14.58 5.64
C ARG A 81 13.92 15.41 4.77
N ILE A 82 15.23 15.20 4.89
CA ILE A 82 16.23 15.85 4.03
C ILE A 82 15.96 15.46 2.57
N SER A 83 15.76 14.18 2.31
CA SER A 83 15.42 13.69 0.98
C SER A 83 14.15 14.35 0.43
N PHE A 84 13.11 14.50 1.24
CA PHE A 84 11.88 15.20 0.83
C PHE A 84 12.11 16.68 0.50
N ILE A 85 12.99 17.38 1.23
CA ILE A 85 13.35 18.78 0.94
C ILE A 85 14.09 18.85 -0.39
N ILE A 86 15.06 17.98 -0.63
CA ILE A 86 15.79 17.90 -1.91
C ILE A 86 14.79 17.64 -3.05
N LEU A 87 13.88 16.67 -2.89
CA LEU A 87 12.85 16.38 -3.89
C LEU A 87 11.95 17.59 -4.15
N PHE A 88 11.64 18.37 -3.12
CA PHE A 88 10.82 19.55 -3.25
C PHE A 88 11.55 20.64 -4.07
N ILE A 89 12.79 20.95 -3.71
CA ILE A 89 13.59 22.00 -4.38
C ILE A 89 13.76 21.67 -5.87
N PHE A 90 14.19 20.44 -6.18
CA PHE A 90 14.42 20.02 -7.57
C PHE A 90 13.11 19.73 -8.34
N GLY A 91 12.00 19.46 -7.65
CA GLY A 91 10.73 19.10 -8.28
C GLY A 91 9.83 20.26 -8.65
N ILE A 92 9.90 21.36 -7.91
CA ILE A 92 8.91 22.45 -8.03
C ILE A 92 8.93 23.11 -9.41
N PHE A 93 10.11 23.49 -9.89
CA PHE A 93 10.24 24.18 -11.17
C PHE A 93 9.94 23.28 -12.39
N PRO A 94 10.50 22.05 -12.49
CA PRO A 94 10.15 21.15 -13.59
C PRO A 94 8.67 20.79 -13.66
N LEU A 95 8.01 20.54 -12.52
CA LEU A 95 6.58 20.27 -12.50
C LEU A 95 5.79 21.50 -12.94
N PHE A 96 6.11 22.70 -12.40
CA PHE A 96 5.48 23.95 -12.80
C PHE A 96 5.58 24.17 -14.32
N LYS A 97 6.82 24.08 -14.87
CA LYS A 97 7.07 24.24 -16.31
C LYS A 97 6.25 23.23 -17.12
N LYS A 98 6.24 21.96 -16.70
CA LYS A 98 5.51 20.90 -17.41
C LYS A 98 4.00 21.13 -17.42
N LEU A 99 3.42 21.60 -16.31
CA LEU A 99 1.99 21.91 -16.22
C LEU A 99 1.63 23.14 -17.07
N LYS A 100 2.46 24.18 -17.09
CA LYS A 100 2.24 25.39 -17.89
C LYS A 100 2.38 25.17 -19.39
N THR A 101 3.39 24.38 -19.82
CA THR A 101 3.64 24.16 -21.26
C THR A 101 2.73 23.09 -21.86
N ASN A 102 2.51 21.98 -21.17
CA ASN A 102 1.79 20.82 -21.73
C ASN A 102 0.29 20.84 -21.43
N LYS A 103 -0.14 21.65 -20.45
CA LYS A 103 -1.54 21.82 -20.03
C LYS A 103 -2.32 20.50 -20.03
N PRO A 104 -1.88 19.47 -19.24
CA PRO A 104 -2.64 18.22 -19.17
C PRO A 104 -4.05 18.50 -18.63
N GLU A 105 -5.04 17.71 -19.01
CA GLU A 105 -6.39 17.90 -18.48
C GLU A 105 -6.44 17.58 -16.99
N TYR A 106 -5.74 16.50 -16.58
CA TYR A 106 -5.69 16.09 -15.16
C TYR A 106 -4.27 15.90 -14.68
N LEU A 107 -4.02 16.29 -13.41
CA LEU A 107 -2.88 15.87 -12.61
C LEU A 107 -3.40 15.06 -11.42
N ILE A 108 -3.14 13.76 -11.42
CA ILE A 108 -3.48 12.85 -10.32
C ILE A 108 -2.29 12.74 -9.37
N ILE A 109 -2.50 13.14 -8.12
CA ILE A 109 -1.45 13.27 -7.10
C ILE A 109 -1.61 12.13 -6.10
N HIS A 110 -0.61 11.26 -5.98
CA HIS A 110 -0.59 10.17 -4.99
C HIS A 110 0.36 10.46 -3.82
N LEU A 111 1.65 10.50 -4.09
CA LEU A 111 2.69 10.64 -3.07
C LEU A 111 3.35 12.00 -3.15
N ILE A 112 4.02 12.41 -2.06
CA ILE A 112 4.68 13.73 -1.96
C ILE A 112 3.75 14.85 -2.43
N SER A 113 2.53 14.84 -1.92
CA SER A 113 1.45 15.72 -2.35
C SER A 113 1.70 17.21 -2.04
N SER A 114 2.59 17.54 -1.09
CA SER A 114 2.86 18.93 -0.69
C SER A 114 3.33 19.80 -1.85
N LEU A 115 4.18 19.27 -2.73
CA LEU A 115 4.73 20.04 -3.85
C LEU A 115 3.65 20.48 -4.85
N PRO A 116 2.85 19.58 -5.47
CA PRO A 116 1.80 20.02 -6.38
C PRO A 116 0.70 20.83 -5.68
N LEU A 117 0.43 20.59 -4.39
CA LEU A 117 -0.53 21.40 -3.64
C LEU A 117 -0.04 22.83 -3.39
N ILE A 118 1.26 23.04 -3.16
CA ILE A 118 1.84 24.38 -3.06
C ILE A 118 1.75 25.10 -4.41
N LEU A 119 2.06 24.42 -5.52
CA LEU A 119 1.88 25.01 -6.85
C LEU A 119 0.42 25.44 -7.10
N LEU A 120 -0.54 24.62 -6.67
CA LEU A 120 -1.97 24.92 -6.81
C LEU A 120 -2.41 26.14 -5.97
N ILE A 121 -1.72 26.43 -4.86
CA ILE A 121 -1.97 27.64 -4.05
C ILE A 121 -1.38 28.88 -4.72
N LEU A 122 -0.17 28.76 -5.28
CA LEU A 122 0.59 29.91 -5.77
C LEU A 122 0.22 30.31 -7.20
N PHE A 123 -0.27 29.36 -8.01
CA PHE A 123 -0.50 29.59 -9.44
C PHE A 123 -1.85 29.05 -9.90
N LYS A 124 -2.44 29.72 -10.89
CA LYS A 124 -3.61 29.22 -11.62
C LYS A 124 -3.16 28.32 -12.77
N PHE A 125 -3.82 27.16 -12.90
CA PHE A 125 -3.58 26.20 -13.98
C PHE A 125 -4.92 25.87 -14.67
N GLU A 126 -4.87 25.56 -15.97
CA GLU A 126 -6.00 24.97 -16.70
C GLU A 126 -6.20 23.50 -16.31
N THR A 127 -5.13 22.84 -15.85
CA THR A 127 -5.10 21.46 -15.38
C THR A 127 -5.98 21.28 -14.14
N LYS A 128 -6.82 20.26 -14.15
CA LYS A 128 -7.63 19.84 -13.01
C LYS A 128 -6.80 18.95 -12.08
N PHE A 129 -6.62 19.36 -10.83
CA PHE A 129 -5.84 18.62 -9.84
C PHE A 129 -6.76 17.66 -9.09
N ILE A 130 -6.36 16.38 -9.01
CA ILE A 130 -7.03 15.33 -8.25
C ILE A 130 -6.06 14.83 -7.19
N LEU A 131 -6.41 14.98 -5.92
CA LEU A 131 -5.64 14.42 -4.82
C LEU A 131 -6.14 13.02 -4.50
N ARG A 132 -5.33 12.01 -4.77
CA ARG A 132 -5.56 10.63 -4.37
C ARG A 132 -4.96 10.41 -3.00
N ILE A 133 -5.78 10.11 -2.00
CA ILE A 133 -5.30 9.68 -0.69
C ILE A 133 -4.75 8.25 -0.84
N SER A 134 -3.45 8.09 -0.58
CA SER A 134 -2.75 6.80 -0.71
C SER A 134 -2.19 6.37 0.65
N GLY A 135 -3.07 6.11 1.58
CA GLY A 135 -2.79 5.81 2.97
C GLY A 135 -3.33 6.88 3.92
N PHE A 136 -3.71 6.46 5.12
CA PHE A 136 -4.37 7.33 6.10
C PHE A 136 -3.56 8.60 6.41
N PRO A 137 -4.10 9.80 6.17
CA PRO A 137 -3.36 11.04 6.30
C PRO A 137 -3.28 11.49 7.76
N LYS A 138 -2.07 11.57 8.31
CA LYS A 138 -1.85 12.23 9.60
C LYS A 138 -1.96 13.74 9.39
N LEU A 139 -3.10 14.32 9.78
CA LEU A 139 -3.39 15.74 9.67
C LEU A 139 -2.78 16.54 10.84
N ASN A 140 -1.47 16.76 10.79
CA ASN A 140 -0.82 17.70 11.70
C ASN A 140 -1.16 19.17 11.36
N PHE A 141 -0.83 20.11 12.22
CA PHE A 141 -1.14 21.53 12.07
C PHE A 141 -0.72 22.11 10.70
N PHE A 142 0.53 21.90 10.27
CA PHE A 142 1.04 22.42 9.01
C PHE A 142 0.32 21.81 7.80
N ARG A 143 0.05 20.50 7.85
CA ARG A 143 -0.70 19.82 6.78
C ARG A 143 -2.15 20.31 6.70
N LYS A 144 -2.80 20.55 7.85
CA LYS A 144 -4.16 21.13 7.87
C LYS A 144 -4.19 22.50 7.21
N ILE A 145 -3.23 23.40 7.51
CA ILE A 145 -3.14 24.72 6.89
C ILE A 145 -2.92 24.60 5.38
N LEU A 146 -1.93 23.80 4.96
CA LEU A 146 -1.65 23.56 3.55
C LEU A 146 -2.89 23.04 2.82
N TRP A 147 -3.52 22.00 3.37
CA TRP A 147 -4.70 21.40 2.75
C TRP A 147 -5.88 22.36 2.74
N LYS A 148 -6.15 23.08 3.82
CA LYS A 148 -7.24 24.08 3.87
C LYS A 148 -7.12 25.13 2.75
N LYS A 149 -5.89 25.54 2.41
CA LYS A 149 -5.65 26.50 1.31
C LYS A 149 -5.72 25.81 -0.06
N ALA A 150 -5.04 24.68 -0.25
CA ALA A 150 -4.94 24.02 -1.54
C ALA A 150 -6.24 23.38 -2.00
N LEU A 151 -6.99 22.74 -1.07
CA LEU A 151 -8.20 21.99 -1.42
C LEU A 151 -9.40 22.88 -1.80
N LYS A 152 -9.31 24.20 -1.57
CA LYS A 152 -10.29 25.14 -2.17
C LYS A 152 -10.29 25.06 -3.69
N ASN A 153 -9.11 24.92 -4.29
CA ASN A 153 -8.90 24.91 -5.75
C ASN A 153 -8.74 23.49 -6.32
N ILE A 154 -8.82 22.45 -5.48
CA ILE A 154 -8.77 21.06 -5.95
C ILE A 154 -10.02 20.72 -6.75
N HIS A 155 -9.88 19.86 -7.75
CA HIS A 155 -11.02 19.37 -8.53
C HIS A 155 -11.74 18.25 -7.79
N TYR A 156 -10.98 17.20 -7.41
CA TYR A 156 -11.47 16.09 -6.59
C TYR A 156 -10.43 15.64 -5.56
N VAL A 157 -10.91 15.11 -4.44
CA VAL A 157 -10.15 14.30 -3.49
C VAL A 157 -10.75 12.90 -3.49
N THR A 158 -9.94 11.89 -3.76
CA THR A 158 -10.39 10.50 -3.79
C THR A 158 -9.79 9.71 -2.64
N CYS A 159 -10.61 8.91 -1.97
CA CYS A 159 -10.24 8.10 -0.83
C CYS A 159 -10.35 6.61 -1.17
N PRO A 160 -9.43 5.75 -0.68
CA PRO A 160 -9.40 4.32 -0.99
C PRO A 160 -10.38 3.49 -0.15
N THR A 161 -10.92 4.05 0.94
CA THR A 161 -11.84 3.40 1.87
C THR A 161 -12.93 4.37 2.30
N GLU A 162 -14.11 3.86 2.68
CA GLU A 162 -15.21 4.67 3.21
C GLU A 162 -14.82 5.33 4.53
N ASN A 163 -14.09 4.60 5.39
CA ASN A 163 -13.61 5.15 6.65
C ASN A 163 -12.68 6.35 6.45
N THR A 164 -11.77 6.30 5.46
CA THR A 164 -10.91 7.44 5.12
C THR A 164 -11.72 8.57 4.51
N LEU A 165 -12.71 8.27 3.66
CA LEU A 165 -13.64 9.27 3.12
C LEU A 165 -14.36 10.01 4.25
N ASN A 166 -14.97 9.28 5.18
CA ASN A 166 -15.70 9.83 6.31
C ASN A 166 -14.79 10.68 7.23
N TYR A 167 -13.56 10.24 7.46
CA TYR A 167 -12.58 11.02 8.21
C TYR A 167 -12.25 12.36 7.52
N ILE A 168 -12.03 12.36 6.21
CA ILE A 168 -11.76 13.59 5.45
C ILE A 168 -12.99 14.49 5.45
N LYS A 169 -14.19 13.94 5.29
CA LYS A 169 -15.47 14.67 5.38
C LYS A 169 -15.61 15.37 6.73
N GLN A 170 -15.39 14.65 7.83
CA GLN A 170 -15.46 15.21 9.19
C GLN A 170 -14.38 16.28 9.45
N SER A 171 -13.24 16.22 8.77
CA SER A 171 -12.17 17.22 8.90
C SER A 171 -12.56 18.61 8.38
N LYS A 172 -13.61 18.72 7.55
CA LYS A 172 -14.09 19.96 6.90
C LYS A 172 -12.99 20.73 6.13
N LEU A 173 -11.97 20.00 5.62
CA LEU A 173 -10.86 20.60 4.86
C LEU A 173 -11.16 20.77 3.38
N VAL A 174 -12.17 20.09 2.87
CA VAL A 174 -12.59 20.10 1.48
C VAL A 174 -14.11 20.03 1.41
N ASP A 175 -14.68 20.62 0.38
CA ASP A 175 -16.11 20.54 0.07
C ASP A 175 -16.52 19.08 -0.21
N GLU A 176 -17.61 18.63 0.39
CA GLU A 176 -18.11 17.26 0.22
C GLU A 176 -18.43 16.93 -1.24
N SER A 177 -18.87 17.91 -2.03
CA SER A 177 -19.13 17.76 -3.46
C SER A 177 -17.88 17.33 -4.26
N LYS A 178 -16.68 17.56 -3.71
CA LYS A 178 -15.39 17.19 -4.31
C LYS A 178 -14.83 15.86 -3.79
N LEU A 179 -15.46 15.25 -2.78
CA LEU A 179 -15.03 13.97 -2.23
C LEU A 179 -15.57 12.81 -3.05
N ARG A 180 -14.73 11.81 -3.32
CA ARG A 180 -15.14 10.59 -4.01
C ARG A 180 -14.50 9.37 -3.35
N LEU A 181 -15.30 8.33 -3.13
CA LEU A 181 -14.78 6.99 -2.88
C LEU A 181 -14.28 6.43 -4.20
N LEU A 182 -13.04 5.97 -4.22
CA LEU A 182 -12.45 5.33 -5.38
C LEU A 182 -11.47 4.26 -4.89
N TYR A 183 -11.80 3.02 -5.07
CA TYR A 183 -10.90 1.91 -4.73
C TYR A 183 -9.66 1.88 -5.62
N ASP A 184 -8.53 1.41 -5.06
CA ASP A 184 -7.29 1.30 -5.83
C ASP A 184 -7.33 0.07 -6.77
N PRO A 185 -7.03 0.22 -8.05
CA PRO A 185 -6.95 -0.91 -8.99
C PRO A 185 -5.60 -1.63 -8.78
N ILE A 186 -5.50 -2.48 -7.76
CA ILE A 186 -4.24 -3.11 -7.36
C ILE A 186 -3.95 -4.41 -8.08
N ILE A 187 -4.97 -5.07 -8.63
CA ILE A 187 -4.89 -6.43 -9.14
C ILE A 187 -5.55 -6.53 -10.52
N THR A 188 -4.89 -7.27 -11.40
CA THR A 188 -5.48 -7.77 -12.64
C THR A 188 -5.80 -9.25 -12.44
N PHE A 189 -7.07 -9.63 -12.51
CA PHE A 189 -7.52 -11.00 -12.20
C PHE A 189 -6.79 -12.08 -13.02
N LYS A 190 -6.57 -11.82 -14.31
CA LYS A 190 -5.79 -12.72 -15.18
C LYS A 190 -4.37 -12.96 -14.65
N GLU A 191 -3.70 -11.91 -14.19
CA GLU A 191 -2.34 -11.99 -13.62
C GLU A 191 -2.30 -12.87 -12.36
N VAL A 192 -3.31 -12.77 -11.50
CA VAL A 192 -3.39 -13.58 -10.29
C VAL A 192 -3.57 -15.06 -10.63
N ILE A 193 -4.44 -15.40 -11.58
CA ILE A 193 -4.68 -16.79 -12.00
C ILE A 193 -3.40 -17.43 -12.52
N GLU A 194 -2.58 -16.69 -13.25
CA GLU A 194 -1.30 -17.17 -13.76
C GLU A 194 -0.27 -17.32 -12.61
N LYS A 195 -0.08 -16.28 -11.82
CA LYS A 195 0.94 -16.22 -10.77
C LYS A 195 0.70 -17.17 -9.59
N LYS A 196 -0.54 -17.43 -9.21
CA LYS A 196 -0.83 -18.34 -8.09
C LYS A 196 -0.45 -19.80 -8.34
N LYS A 197 -0.19 -20.17 -9.62
CA LYS A 197 0.23 -21.54 -10.00
C LYS A 197 1.73 -21.78 -9.84
N GLU A 198 2.54 -20.74 -9.64
CA GLU A 198 3.97 -20.88 -9.45
C GLU A 198 4.31 -21.75 -8.24
N LEU A 199 5.37 -22.56 -8.36
CA LEU A 199 5.76 -23.46 -7.29
C LEU A 199 6.37 -22.71 -6.10
N VAL A 200 6.01 -23.11 -4.91
CA VAL A 200 6.56 -22.63 -3.64
C VAL A 200 7.04 -23.85 -2.84
N ASN A 201 8.28 -23.80 -2.37
CA ASN A 201 8.94 -24.91 -1.65
C ASN A 201 8.60 -24.95 -0.15
N PHE A 202 7.47 -24.40 0.25
CA PHE A 202 7.01 -24.41 1.64
C PHE A 202 5.63 -25.07 1.72
N GLU A 203 5.43 -25.83 2.78
CA GLU A 203 4.16 -26.50 3.04
C GLU A 203 3.70 -26.27 4.47
N ASN A 204 2.40 -26.40 4.70
CA ASN A 204 1.79 -26.36 6.03
C ASN A 204 2.14 -25.12 6.87
N TYR A 205 2.07 -23.92 6.28
CA TYR A 205 2.43 -22.66 6.93
C TYR A 205 1.31 -21.63 6.97
N TYR A 206 1.36 -20.73 7.95
CA TYR A 206 0.66 -19.46 7.96
C TYR A 206 1.56 -18.39 7.35
N LEU A 207 0.98 -17.50 6.55
CA LEU A 207 1.69 -16.41 5.88
C LEU A 207 1.35 -15.08 6.53
N SER A 208 2.36 -14.24 6.68
CA SER A 208 2.21 -12.83 6.94
C SER A 208 3.12 -12.05 6.00
N ALA A 209 2.68 -10.90 5.46
CA ALA A 209 3.45 -10.19 4.46
C ALA A 209 3.35 -8.68 4.59
N GLY A 210 4.46 -7.99 4.32
CA GLY A 210 4.55 -6.54 4.33
C GLY A 210 5.92 -6.02 4.69
N ARG A 211 6.09 -4.70 4.69
CA ARG A 211 7.34 -4.08 5.12
C ARG A 211 7.59 -4.34 6.60
N LEU A 212 8.79 -4.76 6.97
CA LEU A 212 9.16 -5.01 8.37
C LEU A 212 9.34 -3.69 9.13
N THR A 213 8.23 -3.06 9.48
CA THR A 213 8.14 -1.77 10.15
C THR A 213 7.27 -1.86 11.40
N LYS A 214 7.33 -0.87 12.28
CA LYS A 214 6.45 -0.78 13.45
C LYS A 214 4.97 -0.83 13.09
N GLN A 215 4.59 -0.28 11.94
CA GLN A 215 3.21 -0.31 11.44
C GLN A 215 2.70 -1.75 11.29
N LYS A 216 3.50 -2.62 10.69
CA LYS A 216 3.12 -4.01 10.39
C LYS A 216 3.21 -4.94 11.62
N ASN A 217 3.92 -4.51 12.67
CA ASN A 217 3.92 -5.12 13.98
C ASN A 217 4.26 -6.63 14.03
N PHE A 218 5.21 -7.07 13.19
CA PHE A 218 5.60 -8.48 13.13
C PHE A 218 6.24 -9.00 14.42
N LEU A 219 6.79 -8.10 15.27
CA LEU A 219 7.28 -8.52 16.58
C LEU A 219 6.14 -9.03 17.48
N PHE A 220 4.94 -8.45 17.36
CA PHE A 220 3.74 -8.97 18.03
C PHE A 220 3.40 -10.37 17.53
N LEU A 221 3.44 -10.61 16.20
CA LEU A 221 3.26 -11.96 15.64
C LEU A 221 4.25 -12.96 16.26
N CYS A 222 5.53 -12.61 16.31
CA CYS A 222 6.54 -13.49 16.91
C CYS A 222 6.25 -13.82 18.38
N LYS A 223 5.76 -12.84 19.16
CA LYS A 223 5.34 -13.06 20.55
C LYS A 223 4.14 -14.00 20.64
N ALA A 224 3.16 -13.83 19.75
CA ALA A 224 1.99 -14.70 19.70
C ALA A 224 2.36 -16.13 19.27
N VAL A 225 3.22 -16.28 18.27
CA VAL A 225 3.73 -17.59 17.84
C VAL A 225 4.46 -18.31 18.97
N LYS A 226 5.25 -17.61 19.80
CA LYS A 226 5.88 -18.20 20.99
C LYS A 226 4.86 -18.87 21.91
N GLU A 227 3.67 -18.31 22.06
CA GLU A 227 2.60 -18.91 22.87
C GLU A 227 1.90 -20.07 22.14
N ILE A 228 1.70 -19.95 20.82
CA ILE A 228 1.08 -21.01 20.00
C ILE A 228 1.90 -22.28 20.04
N ILE A 229 3.22 -22.21 19.86
CA ILE A 229 4.09 -23.39 19.77
C ILE A 229 4.23 -24.15 21.09
N LYS A 230 3.86 -23.56 22.23
CA LYS A 230 3.76 -24.29 23.51
C LYS A 230 2.69 -25.39 23.45
N LYS A 231 1.66 -25.21 22.59
CA LYS A 231 0.57 -26.16 22.39
C LYS A 231 0.81 -27.08 21.19
N ASP A 232 1.39 -26.52 20.10
CA ASP A 232 1.68 -27.27 18.88
C ASP A 232 3.00 -26.77 18.28
N SER A 233 4.08 -27.47 18.57
CA SER A 233 5.43 -27.15 18.12
C SER A 233 5.65 -27.30 16.61
N ASN A 234 4.72 -27.97 15.89
CA ASN A 234 4.84 -28.19 14.44
C ASN A 234 4.34 -27.02 13.58
N LYS A 235 3.67 -26.05 14.19
CA LYS A 235 3.13 -24.91 13.44
C LYS A 235 4.23 -24.01 12.88
N LYS A 236 4.13 -23.68 11.59
CA LYS A 236 5.08 -22.86 10.85
C LYS A 236 4.48 -21.54 10.38
N PHE A 237 5.27 -20.48 10.47
CA PHE A 237 4.88 -19.12 10.09
C PHE A 237 5.94 -18.52 9.18
N LEU A 238 5.53 -18.10 7.97
CA LEU A 238 6.40 -17.39 7.04
C LEU A 238 6.10 -15.89 7.11
N ILE A 239 7.15 -15.08 7.16
CA ILE A 239 7.05 -13.63 7.11
C ILE A 239 7.76 -13.15 5.84
N ALA A 240 6.99 -12.65 4.87
CA ALA A 240 7.49 -12.12 3.63
C ALA A 240 7.66 -10.60 3.71
N GLY A 241 8.86 -10.10 3.40
CA GLY A 241 9.17 -8.67 3.36
C GLY A 241 10.52 -8.30 3.91
N ASN A 242 10.85 -7.00 3.80
CA ASN A 242 12.06 -6.38 4.33
C ASN A 242 11.72 -5.07 5.03
N GLY A 243 12.62 -4.56 5.90
CA GLY A 243 12.45 -3.28 6.58
C GLY A 243 13.32 -3.12 7.81
N GLU A 244 13.21 -1.95 8.44
CA GLU A 244 14.04 -1.51 9.56
C GLU A 244 13.91 -2.38 10.83
N GLU A 245 12.80 -3.09 11.00
CA GLU A 245 12.58 -3.96 12.17
C GLU A 245 13.17 -5.37 12.01
N LYS A 246 13.74 -5.72 10.82
CA LYS A 246 14.31 -7.06 10.54
C LYS A 246 15.26 -7.54 11.61
N GLY A 247 16.22 -6.71 12.02
CA GLY A 247 17.21 -7.06 13.02
C GLY A 247 16.60 -7.37 14.39
N LYS A 248 15.58 -6.62 14.80
CA LYS A 248 14.85 -6.85 16.07
C LYS A 248 14.06 -8.15 16.03
N ILE A 249 13.41 -8.43 14.89
CA ILE A 249 12.61 -9.64 14.70
C ILE A 249 13.53 -10.86 14.74
N LEU A 250 14.64 -10.86 14.00
CA LEU A 250 15.64 -11.95 14.00
C LEU A 250 16.21 -12.19 15.40
N LYS A 251 16.58 -11.11 16.14
CA LYS A 251 17.05 -11.21 17.51
C LYS A 251 16.01 -11.86 18.42
N PHE A 252 14.73 -11.49 18.27
CA PHE A 252 13.65 -12.09 19.08
C PHE A 252 13.46 -13.58 18.76
N ILE A 253 13.47 -13.96 17.48
CA ILE A 253 13.36 -15.35 17.02
C ILE A 253 14.47 -16.18 17.64
N LYS A 254 15.74 -15.76 17.49
CA LYS A 254 16.92 -16.46 18.04
C LYS A 254 16.87 -16.58 19.57
N ASN A 255 16.58 -15.48 20.27
CA ASN A 255 16.56 -15.46 21.74
C ASN A 255 15.46 -16.37 22.34
N ASN A 256 14.42 -16.68 21.55
CA ASN A 256 13.33 -17.54 21.99
C ASN A 256 13.31 -18.92 21.31
N LYS A 257 14.38 -19.28 20.57
CA LYS A 257 14.52 -20.58 19.86
C LYS A 257 13.34 -20.89 18.94
N LEU A 258 12.93 -19.88 18.13
CA LEU A 258 11.76 -19.96 17.23
C LEU A 258 12.15 -20.18 15.76
N GLU A 259 13.41 -20.49 15.45
CA GLU A 259 13.95 -20.59 14.08
C GLU A 259 13.25 -21.67 13.26
N ASN A 260 12.80 -22.75 13.92
CA ASN A 260 12.08 -23.84 13.26
C ASN A 260 10.60 -23.49 12.98
N ASN A 261 10.06 -22.45 13.63
CA ASN A 261 8.65 -22.08 13.56
C ASN A 261 8.41 -20.78 12.81
N ILE A 262 9.35 -19.83 12.83
CA ILE A 262 9.23 -18.53 12.17
C ILE A 262 10.36 -18.34 11.17
N LEU A 263 10.01 -18.20 9.90
CA LEU A 263 10.98 -17.98 8.84
C LEU A 263 10.75 -16.63 8.16
N LEU A 264 11.77 -15.75 8.17
CA LEU A 264 11.79 -14.52 7.39
C LEU A 264 12.30 -14.85 5.98
N ILE A 265 11.39 -14.92 5.00
CA ILE A 265 11.72 -15.30 3.62
C ILE A 265 12.17 -14.13 2.74
N GLY A 266 12.26 -12.91 3.32
CA GLY A 266 12.61 -11.71 2.55
C GLY A 266 11.48 -11.20 1.65
N TYR A 267 11.85 -10.30 0.74
CA TYR A 267 10.90 -9.81 -0.26
C TYR A 267 10.60 -10.90 -1.29
N VAL A 268 9.34 -11.09 -1.62
CA VAL A 268 8.88 -12.02 -2.67
C VAL A 268 8.17 -11.23 -3.78
N ASP A 269 8.54 -11.49 -5.03
CA ASP A 269 7.94 -10.82 -6.19
C ASP A 269 6.52 -11.30 -6.46
N ASN A 270 6.27 -12.57 -6.21
CA ASN A 270 4.98 -13.21 -6.40
C ASN A 270 4.39 -13.67 -5.08
N ILE A 271 3.62 -12.80 -4.41
CA ILE A 271 2.94 -13.16 -3.15
C ILE A 271 1.78 -14.12 -3.38
N PHE A 272 1.19 -14.15 -4.58
CA PHE A 272 -0.01 -14.94 -4.86
C PHE A 272 0.24 -16.44 -4.76
N SER A 273 1.42 -16.93 -5.18
CA SER A 273 1.78 -18.34 -5.04
C SER A 273 1.90 -18.76 -3.57
N TYR A 274 2.48 -17.89 -2.72
CA TYR A 274 2.56 -18.11 -1.28
C TYR A 274 1.19 -18.06 -0.60
N LEU A 275 0.35 -17.10 -0.98
CA LEU A 275 -1.03 -17.01 -0.47
C LEU A 275 -1.83 -18.26 -0.84
N ASN A 276 -1.76 -18.69 -2.09
CA ASN A 276 -2.51 -19.84 -2.58
C ASN A 276 -2.18 -21.15 -1.84
N LYS A 277 -0.94 -21.31 -1.35
CA LYS A 277 -0.50 -22.50 -0.60
C LYS A 277 -0.58 -22.34 0.92
N ALA A 278 -0.74 -21.12 1.41
CA ALA A 278 -0.78 -20.88 2.84
C ALA A 278 -2.02 -21.52 3.49
N LYS A 279 -1.84 -22.04 4.69
CA LYS A 279 -2.95 -22.42 5.57
C LYS A 279 -3.87 -21.26 5.89
N GLY A 280 -3.35 -20.07 6.00
CA GLY A 280 -4.06 -18.83 6.23
C GLY A 280 -3.11 -17.65 6.22
N PHE A 281 -3.67 -16.46 6.06
CA PHE A 281 -2.95 -15.21 6.11
C PHE A 281 -3.22 -14.49 7.44
N ILE A 282 -2.16 -13.99 8.09
CA ILE A 282 -2.26 -13.28 9.37
C ILE A 282 -1.79 -11.84 9.19
N LEU A 283 -2.66 -10.88 9.47
CA LEU A 283 -2.33 -9.46 9.50
C LEU A 283 -2.21 -8.98 10.94
N THR A 284 -1.06 -8.37 11.29
CA THR A 284 -0.79 -7.84 12.64
C THR A 284 -0.64 -6.34 12.69
N SER A 285 -0.99 -5.65 11.62
CA SER A 285 -0.79 -4.22 11.47
C SER A 285 -1.52 -3.41 12.55
N LEU A 286 -0.93 -2.28 12.93
CA LEU A 286 -1.54 -1.31 13.83
C LEU A 286 -2.50 -0.36 13.10
N TRP A 287 -2.25 -0.11 11.81
CA TRP A 287 -3.10 0.65 10.90
C TRP A 287 -2.81 0.27 9.45
N GLU A 288 -3.83 0.30 8.60
CA GLU A 288 -3.75 0.06 7.15
C GLU A 288 -4.78 0.90 6.40
N ASP A 289 -4.41 1.32 5.19
CA ASP A 289 -5.34 2.01 4.30
C ASP A 289 -4.98 1.74 2.82
N PRO A 290 -5.69 0.87 2.12
CA PRO A 290 -6.74 -0.05 2.63
C PRO A 290 -6.22 -1.36 3.25
N GLY A 291 -4.98 -1.79 2.96
CA GLY A 291 -4.44 -3.11 3.33
C GLY A 291 -4.53 -4.08 2.14
N PHE A 292 -3.84 -3.75 1.06
CA PHE A 292 -3.88 -4.48 -0.22
C PHE A 292 -3.68 -6.00 -0.11
N VAL A 293 -2.82 -6.44 0.82
CA VAL A 293 -2.55 -7.86 1.01
C VAL A 293 -3.79 -8.66 1.47
N LEU A 294 -4.77 -8.03 2.12
CA LEU A 294 -6.04 -8.67 2.47
C LEU A 294 -6.88 -8.95 1.23
N ILE A 295 -6.88 -8.01 0.28
CA ILE A 295 -7.55 -8.18 -1.02
C ILE A 295 -6.83 -9.26 -1.83
N GLU A 296 -5.48 -9.28 -1.80
CA GLU A 296 -4.65 -10.30 -2.44
C GLU A 296 -4.94 -11.69 -1.85
N ALA A 297 -5.07 -11.80 -0.52
CA ALA A 297 -5.45 -13.03 0.17
C ALA A 297 -6.86 -13.49 -0.22
N GLY A 298 -7.82 -12.56 -0.27
CA GLY A 298 -9.19 -12.84 -0.67
C GLY A 298 -9.28 -13.44 -2.09
N ILE A 299 -8.62 -12.85 -3.07
CA ILE A 299 -8.60 -13.35 -4.45
C ILE A 299 -7.94 -14.74 -4.54
N CYS A 300 -6.94 -15.01 -3.70
CA CYS A 300 -6.32 -16.34 -3.59
C CYS A 300 -7.19 -17.33 -2.81
N ARG A 301 -8.31 -16.91 -2.27
CA ARG A 301 -9.15 -17.71 -1.35
C ARG A 301 -8.38 -18.21 -0.13
N THR A 302 -7.44 -17.41 0.35
CA THR A 302 -6.67 -17.71 1.55
C THR A 302 -7.43 -17.21 2.77
N PRO A 303 -7.79 -18.05 3.74
CA PRO A 303 -8.44 -17.62 4.96
C PRO A 303 -7.63 -16.55 5.69
N VAL A 304 -8.31 -15.57 6.31
CA VAL A 304 -7.65 -14.41 6.93
C VAL A 304 -7.96 -14.31 8.42
N LEU A 305 -6.91 -14.08 9.22
CA LEU A 305 -6.98 -13.58 10.60
C LEU A 305 -6.34 -12.19 10.63
N SER A 306 -7.11 -11.14 10.87
CA SER A 306 -6.67 -9.75 10.83
C SER A 306 -6.79 -9.08 12.18
N SER A 307 -5.84 -8.18 12.49
CA SER A 307 -6.06 -7.18 13.52
C SER A 307 -7.21 -6.23 13.12
N ASP A 308 -7.86 -5.61 14.12
CA ASP A 308 -8.86 -4.55 13.95
C ASP A 308 -8.26 -3.22 13.46
N ALA A 309 -7.18 -3.30 12.72
CA ALA A 309 -6.46 -2.13 12.22
C ALA A 309 -7.39 -1.22 11.40
N TRP A 310 -7.42 0.05 11.79
CA TRP A 310 -8.21 1.07 11.12
C TRP A 310 -7.39 1.78 10.02
N PRO A 311 -7.97 2.29 8.91
CA PRO A 311 -9.38 2.20 8.52
C PRO A 311 -9.75 0.99 7.66
N GLY A 312 -8.80 0.38 6.94
CA GLY A 312 -9.08 -0.57 5.87
C GLY A 312 -9.45 -1.98 6.31
N PRO A 313 -8.67 -2.68 7.15
CA PRO A 313 -8.94 -4.07 7.53
C PRO A 313 -10.36 -4.32 8.05
N ILE A 314 -10.87 -3.44 8.91
CA ILE A 314 -12.24 -3.53 9.45
C ILE A 314 -13.34 -3.25 8.40
N GLU A 315 -12.97 -2.68 7.25
CA GLU A 315 -13.88 -2.46 6.13
C GLU A 315 -13.86 -3.66 5.16
N ILE A 316 -12.68 -4.28 4.99
CA ILE A 316 -12.50 -5.43 4.09
C ILE A 316 -12.98 -6.72 4.74
N ILE A 317 -12.65 -6.93 6.03
CA ILE A 317 -12.97 -8.15 6.75
C ILE A 317 -14.23 -7.95 7.61
N LYS A 318 -15.25 -8.74 7.32
CA LYS A 318 -16.44 -8.91 8.18
C LYS A 318 -16.17 -10.10 9.10
N ASP A 319 -16.03 -9.83 10.42
CA ASP A 319 -15.67 -10.84 11.40
C ASP A 319 -16.59 -12.07 11.33
N LYS A 320 -15.99 -13.27 11.31
CA LYS A 320 -16.65 -14.59 11.21
C LYS A 320 -17.41 -14.84 9.90
N TYR A 321 -17.41 -13.90 8.95
CA TYR A 321 -18.06 -14.07 7.64
C TYR A 321 -17.05 -14.36 6.54
N ASN A 322 -16.10 -13.45 6.27
CA ASN A 322 -15.03 -13.65 5.28
C ASN A 322 -13.62 -13.66 5.88
N GLY A 323 -13.50 -13.71 7.21
CA GLY A 323 -12.27 -13.78 7.97
C GLY A 323 -12.54 -13.61 9.45
N TYR A 324 -11.48 -13.53 10.24
CA TYR A 324 -11.54 -13.30 11.67
C TYR A 324 -10.83 -12.01 12.04
N ILE A 325 -11.39 -11.25 12.98
CA ILE A 325 -10.80 -10.04 13.53
C ILE A 325 -10.43 -10.26 14.98
N TYR A 326 -9.25 -9.79 15.36
CA TYR A 326 -8.80 -9.71 16.74
C TYR A 326 -8.36 -8.29 17.09
N LYS A 327 -8.40 -7.94 18.38
CA LYS A 327 -8.00 -6.62 18.89
C LYS A 327 -6.48 -6.41 18.79
N SER A 328 -6.07 -5.35 18.12
CA SER A 328 -4.66 -5.00 17.91
C SER A 328 -3.87 -4.97 19.23
N ASN A 329 -2.67 -5.53 19.24
CA ASN A 329 -1.79 -5.67 20.41
C ASN A 329 -2.34 -6.47 21.59
N ASP A 330 -3.46 -7.16 21.44
CA ASP A 330 -4.01 -8.05 22.46
C ASP A 330 -3.66 -9.50 22.15
N ILE A 331 -2.66 -10.05 22.85
CA ILE A 331 -2.21 -11.43 22.67
C ILE A 331 -3.29 -12.43 23.06
N LYS A 332 -4.07 -12.16 24.12
CA LYS A 332 -5.11 -13.08 24.58
C LYS A 332 -6.22 -13.20 23.54
N ASP A 333 -6.68 -12.06 23.02
CA ASP A 333 -7.70 -12.03 21.97
C ASP A 333 -7.17 -12.63 20.66
N PHE A 334 -5.91 -12.36 20.29
CA PHE A 334 -5.26 -13.00 19.15
C PHE A 334 -5.28 -14.53 19.27
N LEU A 335 -4.81 -15.07 20.41
CA LEU A 335 -4.73 -16.52 20.62
C LEU A 335 -6.13 -17.18 20.63
N LYS A 336 -7.12 -16.51 21.22
CA LYS A 336 -8.51 -16.97 21.18
C LYS A 336 -9.02 -17.08 19.73
N ASN A 337 -8.87 -16.02 18.95
CA ASN A 337 -9.31 -15.99 17.56
C ASN A 337 -8.47 -16.90 16.65
N PHE A 338 -7.17 -17.04 16.92
CA PHE A 338 -6.30 -17.96 16.18
C PHE A 338 -6.75 -19.43 16.39
N ASN A 339 -7.06 -19.83 17.60
CA ASN A 339 -7.54 -21.21 17.86
C ASN A 339 -8.86 -21.51 17.10
N ILE A 340 -9.81 -20.57 17.08
CA ILE A 340 -11.06 -20.71 16.32
C ILE A 340 -10.78 -20.77 14.82
N PHE A 341 -9.90 -19.92 14.34
CA PHE A 341 -9.47 -19.82 12.95
C PHE A 341 -8.81 -21.12 12.47
N ASP A 342 -7.90 -21.66 13.27
CA ASP A 342 -7.16 -22.88 12.97
C ASP A 342 -8.07 -24.12 13.00
N ASP A 343 -8.91 -24.29 14.05
CA ASP A 343 -9.85 -25.41 14.20
C ASP A 343 -10.88 -25.46 13.05
N LYS A 344 -11.51 -24.33 12.72
CA LYS A 344 -12.50 -24.29 11.63
C LYS A 344 -11.88 -24.58 10.28
N ARG A 345 -10.63 -24.19 10.08
CA ARG A 345 -9.92 -24.48 8.87
C ARG A 345 -9.60 -25.97 8.71
N GLU A 346 -9.15 -26.61 9.77
CA GLU A 346 -8.91 -28.07 9.76
C GLU A 346 -10.19 -28.86 9.45
N LYS A 347 -11.35 -28.32 9.84
CA LYS A 347 -12.67 -28.88 9.53
C LYS A 347 -13.24 -28.43 8.18
N ASN A 348 -12.47 -27.74 7.34
CA ASN A 348 -12.94 -27.13 6.06
C ASN A 348 -14.22 -26.27 6.20
N GLN A 349 -14.44 -25.67 7.36
CA GLN A 349 -15.65 -24.90 7.69
C GLN A 349 -15.51 -23.40 7.46
N ILE A 350 -14.35 -22.91 6.97
CA ILE A 350 -14.18 -21.50 6.61
C ILE A 350 -14.84 -21.30 5.25
N ILE A 351 -16.05 -20.79 5.28
CA ILE A 351 -16.75 -20.36 4.06
C ILE A 351 -16.04 -19.10 3.55
N LEU A 352 -15.43 -19.21 2.37
CA LEU A 352 -14.80 -18.11 1.68
C LEU A 352 -15.88 -17.35 0.90
N ASN A 353 -16.64 -16.52 1.62
CA ASN A 353 -17.58 -15.58 1.02
C ASN A 353 -16.79 -14.32 0.57
N HIS A 354 -16.27 -14.36 -0.64
CA HIS A 354 -15.53 -13.25 -1.25
C HIS A 354 -16.28 -12.66 -2.42
#